data_23da0fc99622aecc3fc78de1c2cae1b8
#
_entry.id   23da0fc99622aecc3fc78de1c2cae1b8
#
_cell.length_a   1.000
_cell.length_b   1.000
_cell.length_c   1.000
_cell.angle_alpha   90.00
_cell.angle_beta   90.00
_cell.angle_gamma   90.00
#
_symmetry.space_group_name_H-M   'P 1'
#
loop_
_entity.id
_entity.type
_entity.pdbx_description
1 polymer ?
#
loop_
_entity_poly.entity_id
_entity_poly.type
_entity_poly.pdbx_seq_one_letter_code
_entity_poly.pdbx_strand_id
1 'polypeptide(L)'
;MTHPFIGCLTIKHFPAWAISLIRRHDAIRPLIVQEDDHIVALNWAAAENGLEVGMTASRATSLCPDATLYLRDPVAEFSAWEYVLERMNRITPFIESDQPRLWFAADAEEVRMSARYLGASIGFSTHRSTAWLASIQAGAGQTVTVEGDKQEAFQDAFPTTYLAEAGIGFDSIEGLELLGCTMIGMARGLTKRHLKLAYGREGEQVHDFLHPENTSPVGLFRPSPSIQKHFTLYSPCYDLPYVIPILNRLAQKGVEELKSHVVGQVRIVLHIEGYPPQQISRVLTHPTARLDAIIRFSERLLEGLFTRVKQSKGRVGIEKVELVLAGLLTGDMLQMSLFTERTRQVKSAVGRVHRRFPKAMKRGVLRAGAHFHEDRYSYVVWD
;
A
#
# COMPACT_ATOMS: atom_id res chain seq x y z
N MET A 1 -27.51 23.56 -1.79
CA MET A 1 -26.82 22.48 -1.05
C MET A 1 -25.47 22.32 -1.70
N THR A 2 -24.40 22.73 -1.05
CA THR A 2 -23.04 22.54 -1.53
C THR A 2 -22.77 21.05 -1.55
N HIS A 3 -22.52 20.46 -2.73
CA HIS A 3 -22.09 19.07 -2.83
C HIS A 3 -20.83 18.90 -2.00
N PRO A 4 -20.76 17.92 -1.09
CA PRO A 4 -19.56 17.72 -0.29
C PRO A 4 -18.40 17.39 -1.22
N PHE A 5 -17.24 17.98 -0.95
CA PHE A 5 -16.02 17.63 -1.66
C PHE A 5 -15.71 16.15 -1.45
N ILE A 6 -15.34 15.49 -2.53
CA ILE A 6 -14.78 14.14 -2.51
C ILE A 6 -13.27 14.29 -2.50
N GLY A 7 -12.61 13.62 -1.57
CA GLY A 7 -11.16 13.53 -1.53
C GLY A 7 -10.67 12.25 -2.20
N CYS A 8 -9.53 12.33 -2.87
CA CYS A 8 -8.73 11.20 -3.32
C CYS A 8 -7.35 11.28 -2.67
N LEU A 9 -6.98 10.26 -1.90
CA LEU A 9 -5.63 10.08 -1.37
C LEU A 9 -4.90 9.07 -2.25
N THR A 10 -3.71 9.44 -2.72
CA THR A 10 -2.86 8.58 -3.55
C THR A 10 -1.46 8.49 -2.92
N ILE A 11 -0.92 7.28 -2.86
CA ILE A 11 0.46 7.05 -2.42
C ILE A 11 1.26 6.64 -3.66
N LYS A 12 2.11 7.56 -4.12
CA LYS A 12 3.00 7.29 -5.26
C LYS A 12 4.03 6.22 -4.91
N HIS A 13 4.38 5.41 -5.89
CA HIS A 13 5.33 4.30 -5.69
C HIS A 13 4.98 3.42 -4.48
N PHE A 14 3.70 3.08 -4.35
CA PHE A 14 3.15 2.39 -3.19
C PHE A 14 3.95 1.15 -2.76
N PRO A 15 4.46 0.25 -3.65
CA PRO A 15 5.30 -0.88 -3.24
C PRO A 15 6.57 -0.45 -2.48
N ALA A 16 7.23 0.61 -2.93
CA ALA A 16 8.43 1.13 -2.25
C ALA A 16 8.08 1.82 -0.93
N TRP A 17 6.96 2.55 -0.89
CA TRP A 17 6.44 3.16 0.33
C TRP A 17 6.05 2.10 1.37
N ALA A 18 5.40 1.01 0.97
CA ALA A 18 5.02 -0.09 1.86
C ALA A 18 6.25 -0.73 2.52
N ILE A 19 7.32 -0.97 1.77
CA ILE A 19 8.59 -1.45 2.31
C ILE A 19 9.20 -0.43 3.27
N SER A 20 9.21 0.85 2.90
CA SER A 20 9.74 1.94 3.75
C SER A 20 8.95 2.08 5.07
N LEU A 21 7.64 1.85 5.06
CA LEU A 21 6.81 1.86 6.26
C LEU A 21 7.19 0.75 7.24
N ILE A 22 7.49 -0.44 6.72
CA ILE A 22 7.85 -1.62 7.50
C ILE A 22 9.31 -1.56 7.94
N ARG A 23 10.20 -1.16 7.02
CA ARG A 23 11.67 -1.10 7.21
C ARG A 23 12.13 0.35 7.26
N ARG A 24 11.89 1.03 8.35
CA ARG A 24 12.14 2.48 8.50
C ARG A 24 13.57 2.92 8.28
N HIS A 25 14.55 2.08 8.59
CA HIS A 25 15.97 2.38 8.37
C HIS A 25 16.34 2.44 6.88
N ASP A 26 15.56 1.81 6.01
CA ASP A 26 15.78 1.84 4.56
C ASP A 26 15.05 3.01 3.88
N ALA A 27 14.18 3.72 4.60
CA ALA A 27 13.36 4.80 4.04
C ALA A 27 14.20 5.99 3.54
N ILE A 28 15.37 6.23 4.14
CA ILE A 28 16.28 7.34 3.79
C ILE A 28 17.35 6.96 2.78
N ARG A 29 17.52 5.67 2.48
CA ARG A 29 18.49 5.18 1.48
C ARG A 29 17.78 4.97 0.15
N PRO A 30 18.52 5.02 -0.99
CA PRO A 30 17.93 4.65 -2.27
C PRO A 30 17.33 3.25 -2.21
N LEU A 31 16.02 3.15 -2.44
CA LEU A 31 15.26 1.90 -2.39
C LEU A 31 14.49 1.74 -3.69
N ILE A 32 14.63 0.57 -4.30
CA ILE A 32 13.94 0.18 -5.52
C ILE A 32 13.21 -1.15 -5.34
N VAL A 33 12.04 -1.25 -5.95
CA VAL A 33 11.25 -2.48 -5.98
C VAL A 33 11.15 -2.96 -7.42
N GLN A 34 11.50 -4.23 -7.63
CA GLN A 34 11.43 -4.86 -8.96
C GLN A 34 10.35 -5.92 -9.03
N GLU A 35 9.78 -6.07 -10.22
CA GLU A 35 8.93 -7.17 -10.67
C GLU A 35 9.35 -7.50 -12.10
N ASP A 36 9.48 -8.79 -12.43
CA ASP A 36 9.91 -9.26 -13.75
C ASP A 36 11.15 -8.54 -14.34
N ASP A 37 12.17 -8.35 -13.50
CA ASP A 37 13.44 -7.70 -13.80
C ASP A 37 13.37 -6.19 -14.10
N HIS A 38 12.21 -5.57 -13.96
CA HIS A 38 12.02 -4.12 -14.13
C HIS A 38 11.68 -3.44 -12.81
N ILE A 39 12.11 -2.19 -12.66
CA ILE A 39 11.77 -1.36 -11.51
C ILE A 39 10.32 -0.93 -11.63
N VAL A 40 9.47 -1.34 -10.68
CA VAL A 40 8.04 -0.98 -10.62
C VAL A 40 7.75 0.15 -9.62
N ALA A 41 8.64 0.35 -8.65
CA ALA A 41 8.53 1.45 -7.70
C ALA A 41 9.89 1.79 -7.10
N LEU A 42 10.04 3.03 -6.66
CA LEU A 42 11.24 3.55 -6.02
C LEU A 42 10.89 4.64 -5.01
N ASN A 43 11.78 4.91 -4.05
CA ASN A 43 11.60 6.02 -3.14
C ASN A 43 12.25 7.32 -3.68
N TRP A 44 12.02 8.44 -2.98
CA TRP A 44 12.55 9.75 -3.36
C TRP A 44 14.09 9.74 -3.48
N ALA A 45 14.80 9.07 -2.57
CA ALA A 45 16.25 8.99 -2.60
C ALA A 45 16.77 8.26 -3.84
N ALA A 46 16.07 7.24 -4.31
CA ALA A 46 16.42 6.55 -5.55
C ALA A 46 16.15 7.45 -6.78
N ALA A 47 15.03 8.20 -6.78
CA ALA A 47 14.71 9.15 -7.85
C ALA A 47 15.75 10.28 -7.96
N GLU A 48 16.21 10.82 -6.84
CA GLU A 48 17.29 11.84 -6.82
C GLU A 48 18.62 11.32 -7.38
N ASN A 49 18.86 10.02 -7.30
CA ASN A 49 20.03 9.37 -7.92
C ASN A 49 19.79 8.99 -9.40
N GLY A 50 18.74 9.51 -10.03
CA GLY A 50 18.45 9.32 -11.45
C GLY A 50 17.88 7.95 -11.80
N LEU A 51 17.33 7.22 -10.82
CA LEU A 51 16.65 5.95 -11.07
C LEU A 51 15.18 6.22 -11.45
N GLU A 52 14.67 5.45 -12.41
CA GLU A 52 13.33 5.61 -12.94
C GLU A 52 12.58 4.27 -12.98
N VAL A 53 11.26 4.32 -12.89
CA VAL A 53 10.37 3.17 -13.11
C VAL A 53 10.51 2.70 -14.56
N GLY A 54 10.49 1.39 -14.78
CA GLY A 54 10.69 0.77 -16.08
C GLY A 54 12.14 0.44 -16.42
N MET A 55 13.13 0.97 -15.69
CA MET A 55 14.52 0.54 -15.84
C MET A 55 14.68 -0.93 -15.46
N THR A 56 15.60 -1.63 -16.11
CA THR A 56 16.02 -2.98 -15.66
C THR A 56 16.76 -2.91 -14.33
N ALA A 57 16.61 -3.91 -13.48
CA ALA A 57 17.30 -3.99 -12.20
C ALA A 57 18.81 -3.89 -12.34
N SER A 58 19.38 -4.50 -13.40
CA SER A 58 20.82 -4.44 -13.70
C SER A 58 21.26 -3.01 -14.00
N ARG A 59 20.51 -2.26 -14.81
CA ARG A 59 20.82 -0.86 -15.12
C ARG A 59 20.72 0.01 -13.86
N ALA A 60 19.66 -0.16 -13.08
CA ALA A 60 19.43 0.61 -11.85
C ALA A 60 20.56 0.39 -10.82
N THR A 61 20.99 -0.86 -10.59
CA THR A 61 22.11 -1.17 -9.67
C THR A 61 23.46 -0.71 -10.18
N SER A 62 23.65 -0.61 -11.50
CA SER A 62 24.87 -0.03 -12.09
C SER A 62 24.92 1.49 -11.92
N LEU A 63 23.79 2.18 -12.01
CA LEU A 63 23.70 3.64 -11.83
C LEU A 63 23.80 4.04 -10.35
N CYS A 64 23.19 3.26 -9.46
CA CYS A 64 23.22 3.51 -8.02
C CYS A 64 23.56 2.21 -7.28
N PRO A 65 24.85 1.91 -7.08
CA PRO A 65 25.30 0.68 -6.40
C PRO A 65 24.82 0.56 -4.95
N ASP A 66 24.57 1.69 -4.29
CA ASP A 66 24.08 1.75 -2.91
C ASP A 66 22.58 1.55 -2.80
N ALA A 67 21.86 1.44 -3.91
CA ALA A 67 20.43 1.21 -3.90
C ALA A 67 20.08 -0.19 -3.37
N THR A 68 19.18 -0.22 -2.39
CA THR A 68 18.67 -1.49 -1.87
C THR A 68 17.55 -1.99 -2.76
N LEU A 69 17.76 -3.16 -3.36
CA LEU A 69 16.81 -3.81 -4.26
C LEU A 69 15.89 -4.77 -3.50
N TYR A 70 14.61 -4.58 -3.63
CA TYR A 70 13.57 -5.49 -3.14
C TYR A 70 12.76 -6.07 -4.28
N LEU A 71 12.33 -7.32 -4.13
CA LEU A 71 11.24 -7.86 -4.94
C LEU A 71 9.92 -7.30 -4.42
N ARG A 72 8.96 -7.14 -5.31
CA ARG A 72 7.59 -6.78 -4.93
C ARG A 72 7.03 -7.79 -3.93
N ASP A 73 6.45 -7.29 -2.87
CA ASP A 73 5.87 -8.08 -1.78
C ASP A 73 4.39 -7.71 -1.57
N PRO A 74 3.45 -8.42 -2.22
CA PRO A 74 2.02 -8.15 -2.09
C PRO A 74 1.49 -8.25 -0.66
N VAL A 75 2.13 -9.05 0.20
CA VAL A 75 1.72 -9.17 1.61
C VAL A 75 2.11 -7.93 2.40
N ALA A 76 3.32 -7.41 2.15
CA ALA A 76 3.75 -6.14 2.72
C ALA A 76 2.86 -4.98 2.25
N GLU A 77 2.51 -4.95 0.95
CA GLU A 77 1.59 -3.98 0.36
C GLU A 77 0.21 -4.05 1.02
N PHE A 78 -0.37 -5.24 1.15
CA PHE A 78 -1.66 -5.42 1.82
C PHE A 78 -1.63 -4.90 3.27
N SER A 79 -0.63 -5.32 4.03
CA SER A 79 -0.52 -4.93 5.44
C SER A 79 -0.31 -3.42 5.61
N ALA A 80 0.45 -2.81 4.71
CA ALA A 80 0.67 -1.37 4.67
C ALA A 80 -0.61 -0.62 4.28
N TRP A 81 -1.41 -1.17 3.37
CA TRP A 81 -2.67 -0.58 2.95
C TRP A 81 -3.72 -0.63 4.06
N GLU A 82 -3.84 -1.75 4.77
CA GLU A 82 -4.69 -1.86 5.97
C GLU A 82 -4.35 -0.77 7.01
N TYR A 83 -3.06 -0.46 7.18
CA TYR A 83 -2.63 0.64 8.05
C TYR A 83 -3.14 2.01 7.56
N VAL A 84 -3.14 2.26 6.25
CA VAL A 84 -3.70 3.50 5.66
C VAL A 84 -5.20 3.57 5.90
N LEU A 85 -5.92 2.49 5.60
CA LEU A 85 -7.37 2.40 5.77
C LEU A 85 -7.78 2.62 7.22
N GLU A 86 -7.09 1.97 8.15
CA GLU A 86 -7.33 2.13 9.59
C GLU A 86 -7.12 3.59 10.03
N ARG A 87 -6.05 4.22 9.55
CA ARG A 87 -5.75 5.62 9.88
C ARG A 87 -6.81 6.56 9.35
N MET A 88 -7.25 6.38 8.12
CA MET A 88 -8.29 7.20 7.50
C MET A 88 -9.66 6.97 8.12
N ASN A 89 -9.98 5.72 8.50
CA ASN A 89 -11.25 5.39 9.16
C ASN A 89 -11.42 6.05 10.55
N ARG A 90 -10.34 6.52 11.16
CA ARG A 90 -10.42 7.33 12.39
C ARG A 90 -10.87 8.76 12.14
N ILE A 91 -10.69 9.24 10.91
CA ILE A 91 -11.06 10.60 10.50
C ILE A 91 -12.47 10.60 9.93
N THR A 92 -12.78 9.63 9.08
CA THR A 92 -14.09 9.52 8.43
C THR A 92 -14.48 8.06 8.21
N PRO A 93 -15.75 7.71 8.44
CA PRO A 93 -16.24 6.37 8.08
C PRO A 93 -16.57 6.24 6.58
N PHE A 94 -16.57 7.33 5.82
CA PHE A 94 -16.89 7.33 4.40
C PHE A 94 -15.60 7.18 3.59
N ILE A 95 -15.24 5.93 3.30
CA ILE A 95 -14.01 5.54 2.60
C ILE A 95 -14.33 4.43 1.61
N GLU A 96 -13.79 4.55 0.40
CA GLU A 96 -13.72 3.48 -0.59
C GLU A 96 -12.28 3.21 -0.96
N SER A 97 -11.88 1.95 -0.86
CA SER A 97 -10.52 1.49 -1.14
C SER A 97 -10.37 1.08 -2.59
N ASP A 98 -9.35 1.60 -3.25
CA ASP A 98 -8.93 1.23 -4.61
C ASP A 98 -7.39 1.36 -4.68
N GLN A 99 -6.68 0.47 -3.99
CA GLN A 99 -5.22 0.53 -3.80
C GLN A 99 -4.46 0.75 -5.13
N PRO A 100 -3.55 1.73 -5.21
CA PRO A 100 -3.00 2.58 -4.15
C PRO A 100 -3.77 3.89 -3.91
N ARG A 101 -5.05 3.94 -4.27
CA ARG A 101 -5.96 5.09 -4.13
C ARG A 101 -6.98 4.83 -3.04
N LEU A 102 -7.40 5.90 -2.41
CA LEU A 102 -8.46 5.89 -1.40
C LEU A 102 -9.38 7.08 -1.63
N TRP A 103 -10.66 6.80 -1.85
CA TRP A 103 -11.71 7.81 -1.92
C TRP A 103 -12.28 8.06 -0.54
N PHE A 104 -12.56 9.32 -0.21
CA PHE A 104 -13.15 9.65 1.09
C PHE A 104 -14.00 10.91 1.04
N ALA A 105 -14.90 11.04 2.02
CA ALA A 105 -15.64 12.25 2.29
C ALA A 105 -15.35 12.68 3.74
N ALA A 106 -14.64 13.80 3.90
CA ALA A 106 -14.26 14.35 5.19
C ALA A 106 -13.84 15.82 5.06
N ASP A 107 -13.82 16.53 6.18
CA ASP A 107 -13.24 17.86 6.26
C ASP A 107 -11.71 17.81 6.10
N ALA A 108 -11.17 18.90 5.55
CA ALA A 108 -9.85 18.90 4.94
C ALA A 108 -8.67 18.84 5.93
N GLU A 109 -8.78 19.39 7.16
CA GLU A 109 -7.59 19.64 7.99
C GLU A 109 -7.00 18.37 8.61
N GLU A 110 -7.83 17.50 9.21
CA GLU A 110 -7.35 16.24 9.80
C GLU A 110 -6.79 15.30 8.74
N VAL A 111 -7.41 15.33 7.55
CA VAL A 111 -6.94 14.56 6.40
C VAL A 111 -5.60 15.07 5.91
N ARG A 112 -5.38 16.38 5.82
CA ARG A 112 -4.10 17.01 5.45
C ARG A 112 -2.96 16.59 6.38
N MET A 113 -3.22 16.58 7.69
CA MET A 113 -2.24 16.11 8.68
C MET A 113 -1.89 14.63 8.49
N SER A 114 -2.89 13.80 8.21
CA SER A 114 -2.67 12.38 7.92
C SER A 114 -1.90 12.16 6.63
N ALA A 115 -2.18 12.93 5.58
CA ALA A 115 -1.45 12.87 4.32
C ALA A 115 0.03 13.22 4.49
N ARG A 116 0.34 14.30 5.20
CA ARG A 116 1.73 14.67 5.52
C ARG A 116 2.46 13.56 6.26
N TYR A 117 1.81 12.95 7.25
CA TYR A 117 2.40 11.85 8.00
C TYR A 117 2.66 10.62 7.13
N LEU A 118 1.75 10.31 6.19
CA LEU A 118 1.87 9.18 5.27
C LEU A 118 2.77 9.49 4.07
N GLY A 119 3.13 10.77 3.83
CA GLY A 119 3.74 11.19 2.58
C GLY A 119 2.81 11.02 1.38
N ALA A 120 1.50 10.97 1.60
CA ALA A 120 0.48 10.80 0.59
C ALA A 120 0.11 12.13 -0.08
N SER A 121 -0.31 12.07 -1.33
CA SER A 121 -0.86 13.21 -2.08
C SER A 121 -2.38 13.21 -1.97
N ILE A 122 -3.01 14.37 -1.89
CA ILE A 122 -4.47 14.48 -1.82
C ILE A 122 -4.99 15.44 -2.89
N GLY A 123 -6.05 15.02 -3.56
CA GLY A 123 -6.87 15.89 -4.40
C GLY A 123 -8.29 16.00 -3.84
N PHE A 124 -8.84 17.21 -3.86
CA PHE A 124 -10.25 17.47 -3.54
C PHE A 124 -10.98 18.05 -4.73
N SER A 125 -12.17 17.55 -4.98
CA SER A 125 -13.11 18.10 -5.96
C SER A 125 -14.52 17.63 -5.69
N THR A 126 -15.52 18.15 -6.40
CA THR A 126 -16.88 17.61 -6.37
C THR A 126 -17.02 16.32 -7.21
N HIS A 127 -16.01 16.01 -8.06
CA HIS A 127 -15.99 14.83 -8.92
C HIS A 127 -14.78 13.93 -8.65
N ARG A 128 -14.98 12.61 -8.69
CA ARG A 128 -13.94 11.61 -8.40
C ARG A 128 -12.76 11.71 -9.37
N SER A 129 -13.03 11.77 -10.68
CA SER A 129 -11.96 11.85 -11.69
C SER A 129 -11.09 13.09 -11.51
N THR A 130 -11.70 14.25 -11.22
CA THR A 130 -10.96 15.49 -10.94
C THR A 130 -10.18 15.41 -9.63
N ALA A 131 -10.79 14.89 -8.57
CA ALA A 131 -10.10 14.70 -7.28
C ALA A 131 -8.90 13.76 -7.42
N TRP A 132 -9.04 12.71 -8.23
CA TRP A 132 -7.93 11.80 -8.50
C TRP A 132 -6.80 12.49 -9.29
N LEU A 133 -7.10 13.17 -10.40
CA LEU A 133 -6.09 13.92 -11.16
C LEU A 133 -5.40 14.99 -10.29
N ALA A 134 -6.15 15.66 -9.41
CA ALA A 134 -5.61 16.60 -8.44
C ALA A 134 -4.64 15.91 -7.46
N SER A 135 -4.93 14.68 -7.04
CA SER A 135 -4.03 13.91 -6.18
C SER A 135 -2.73 13.49 -6.89
N ILE A 136 -2.80 13.22 -8.19
CA ILE A 136 -1.62 12.92 -9.02
C ILE A 136 -0.73 14.16 -9.17
N GLN A 137 -1.34 15.33 -9.40
CA GLN A 137 -0.61 16.59 -9.53
C GLN A 137 0.01 17.03 -8.19
N ALA A 138 -0.63 16.70 -7.07
CA ALA A 138 -0.12 17.05 -5.75
C ALA A 138 1.23 16.37 -5.47
N GLY A 139 2.14 17.10 -4.83
CA GLY A 139 3.38 16.55 -4.29
C GLY A 139 3.11 15.66 -3.06
N ALA A 140 4.10 14.87 -2.66
CA ALA A 140 4.02 14.06 -1.44
C ALA A 140 3.73 14.93 -0.21
N GLY A 141 2.71 14.56 0.55
CA GLY A 141 2.22 15.33 1.72
C GLY A 141 1.48 16.61 1.37
N GLN A 142 1.24 16.89 0.09
CA GLN A 142 0.53 18.09 -0.37
C GLN A 142 -0.93 17.81 -0.74
N THR A 143 -1.69 18.88 -0.84
CA THR A 143 -3.11 18.85 -1.19
C THR A 143 -3.40 19.85 -2.30
N VAL A 144 -4.15 19.40 -3.32
CA VAL A 144 -4.67 20.24 -4.40
C VAL A 144 -6.20 20.19 -4.34
N THR A 145 -6.84 21.36 -4.35
CA THR A 145 -8.31 21.47 -4.39
C THR A 145 -8.72 22.11 -5.69
N VAL A 146 -9.67 21.50 -6.40
CA VAL A 146 -10.22 21.98 -7.66
C VAL A 146 -11.69 22.31 -7.47
N GLU A 147 -12.02 23.59 -7.62
CA GLU A 147 -13.38 24.12 -7.51
C GLU A 147 -14.27 23.68 -8.70
N GLY A 148 -15.57 23.65 -8.48
CA GLY A 148 -16.52 23.09 -9.45
C GLY A 148 -16.50 23.73 -10.84
N ASP A 149 -16.31 25.04 -10.92
CA ASP A 149 -16.24 25.81 -12.18
C ASP A 149 -14.94 25.61 -12.95
N LYS A 150 -13.88 25.13 -12.32
CA LYS A 150 -12.56 24.91 -12.91
C LYS A 150 -12.27 23.46 -13.29
N GLN A 151 -13.19 22.53 -13.02
CA GLN A 151 -12.93 21.09 -13.14
C GLN A 151 -12.65 20.64 -14.56
N GLU A 152 -13.45 21.09 -15.53
CA GLU A 152 -13.25 20.71 -16.94
C GLU A 152 -11.90 21.21 -17.44
N ALA A 153 -11.63 22.51 -17.27
CA ALA A 153 -10.36 23.10 -17.68
C ALA A 153 -9.15 22.43 -17.00
N PHE A 154 -9.31 22.01 -15.74
CA PHE A 154 -8.28 21.28 -15.02
C PHE A 154 -8.03 19.89 -15.61
N GLN A 155 -9.10 19.11 -15.87
CA GLN A 155 -8.98 17.79 -16.48
C GLN A 155 -8.41 17.87 -17.90
N ASP A 156 -8.86 18.85 -18.68
CA ASP A 156 -8.49 19.04 -20.09
C ASP A 156 -6.98 19.24 -20.29
N ALA A 157 -6.28 19.70 -19.26
CA ALA A 157 -4.84 19.92 -19.28
C ALA A 157 -4.00 18.64 -19.10
N PHE A 158 -4.63 17.48 -18.82
CA PHE A 158 -3.90 16.23 -18.65
C PHE A 158 -3.78 15.46 -19.96
N PRO A 159 -2.61 14.82 -20.23
CA PRO A 159 -2.46 13.86 -21.33
C PRO A 159 -3.41 12.65 -21.19
N THR A 160 -3.88 12.14 -22.35
CA THR A 160 -4.72 10.93 -22.39
C THR A 160 -4.04 9.69 -21.81
N THR A 161 -2.71 9.66 -21.76
CA THR A 161 -1.92 8.58 -21.14
C THR A 161 -2.27 8.34 -19.66
N TYR A 162 -2.76 9.37 -18.94
CA TYR A 162 -3.25 9.20 -17.56
C TYR A 162 -4.47 8.29 -17.46
N LEU A 163 -5.21 8.07 -18.54
CA LEU A 163 -6.33 7.14 -18.57
C LEU A 163 -5.89 5.69 -18.32
N ALA A 164 -4.62 5.33 -18.59
CA ALA A 164 -4.07 4.02 -18.26
C ALA A 164 -4.11 3.76 -16.75
N GLU A 165 -3.78 4.75 -15.94
CA GLU A 165 -3.86 4.65 -14.49
C GLU A 165 -5.33 4.61 -13.99
N ALA A 166 -6.29 5.07 -14.78
CA ALA A 166 -7.71 4.93 -14.53
C ALA A 166 -8.26 3.54 -14.94
N GLY A 167 -7.41 2.65 -15.44
CA GLY A 167 -7.77 1.30 -15.83
C GLY A 167 -8.26 1.16 -17.28
N ILE A 168 -8.01 2.16 -18.12
CA ILE A 168 -8.29 2.10 -19.57
C ILE A 168 -7.11 1.39 -20.25
N GLY A 169 -7.41 0.43 -21.13
CA GLY A 169 -6.38 -0.33 -21.87
C GLY A 169 -5.57 0.54 -22.81
N PHE A 170 -4.31 0.14 -23.03
CA PHE A 170 -3.40 0.86 -23.94
C PHE A 170 -3.94 0.97 -25.37
N ASP A 171 -4.60 -0.07 -25.88
CA ASP A 171 -5.18 -0.07 -27.24
C ASP A 171 -6.23 1.03 -27.39
N SER A 172 -7.05 1.28 -26.37
CA SER A 172 -8.05 2.35 -26.37
C SER A 172 -7.40 3.74 -26.30
N ILE A 173 -6.32 3.87 -25.56
CA ILE A 173 -5.56 5.12 -25.43
C ILE A 173 -4.84 5.43 -26.76
N GLU A 174 -4.14 4.45 -27.34
CA GLU A 174 -3.49 4.58 -28.65
C GLU A 174 -4.52 4.94 -29.73
N GLY A 175 -5.69 4.31 -29.70
CA GLY A 175 -6.80 4.65 -30.59
C GLY A 175 -7.28 6.09 -30.45
N LEU A 176 -7.34 6.65 -29.23
CA LEU A 176 -7.65 8.06 -29.00
C LEU A 176 -6.54 8.97 -29.54
N GLU A 177 -5.28 8.61 -29.35
CA GLU A 177 -4.14 9.38 -29.86
C GLU A 177 -4.09 9.39 -31.39
N LEU A 178 -4.42 8.26 -32.04
CA LEU A 178 -4.55 8.16 -33.49
C LEU A 178 -5.69 9.06 -34.04
N LEU A 179 -6.73 9.30 -33.24
CA LEU A 179 -7.78 10.27 -33.55
C LEU A 179 -7.37 11.74 -33.27
N GLY A 180 -6.13 11.96 -32.84
CA GLY A 180 -5.61 13.27 -32.48
C GLY A 180 -5.93 13.72 -31.06
N CYS A 181 -6.55 12.85 -30.25
CA CYS A 181 -6.88 13.16 -28.85
C CYS A 181 -5.68 12.83 -27.93
N THR A 182 -4.67 13.69 -27.88
CA THR A 182 -3.48 13.54 -27.04
C THR A 182 -3.70 14.10 -25.62
N MET A 183 -4.72 14.92 -25.44
CA MET A 183 -5.12 15.53 -24.17
C MET A 183 -6.55 15.10 -23.82
N ILE A 184 -6.85 14.98 -22.54
CA ILE A 184 -8.18 14.58 -22.02
C ILE A 184 -9.27 15.51 -22.58
N GLY A 185 -9.01 16.83 -22.63
CA GLY A 185 -9.96 17.80 -23.17
C GLY A 185 -10.34 17.57 -24.63
N MET A 186 -9.40 17.07 -25.45
CA MET A 186 -9.68 16.76 -26.86
C MET A 186 -10.67 15.59 -27.01
N ALA A 187 -10.60 14.61 -26.10
CA ALA A 187 -11.50 13.46 -26.09
C ALA A 187 -12.93 13.80 -25.58
N ARG A 188 -13.10 14.92 -24.86
CA ARG A 188 -14.40 15.35 -24.32
C ARG A 188 -15.46 15.61 -25.41
N GLY A 189 -15.06 16.02 -26.59
CA GLY A 189 -15.97 16.20 -27.72
C GLY A 189 -16.52 14.90 -28.31
N LEU A 190 -15.99 13.74 -27.94
CA LEU A 190 -16.45 12.44 -28.45
C LEU A 190 -17.71 11.99 -27.70
N THR A 191 -18.75 11.61 -28.43
CA THR A 191 -19.99 11.15 -27.80
C THR A 191 -19.83 9.76 -27.22
N LYS A 192 -20.64 9.44 -26.17
CA LYS A 192 -20.67 8.10 -25.56
C LYS A 192 -20.88 6.99 -26.60
N ARG A 193 -21.73 7.25 -27.60
CA ARG A 193 -22.02 6.29 -28.68
C ARG A 193 -20.77 6.04 -29.55
N HIS A 194 -20.01 7.08 -29.89
CA HIS A 194 -18.78 6.92 -30.68
C HIS A 194 -17.72 6.14 -29.92
N LEU A 195 -17.48 6.50 -28.65
CA LEU A 195 -16.52 5.83 -27.80
C LEU A 195 -16.90 4.36 -27.56
N LYS A 196 -18.19 4.08 -27.32
CA LYS A 196 -18.69 2.71 -27.13
C LYS A 196 -18.55 1.86 -28.40
N LEU A 197 -18.80 2.43 -29.58
CA LEU A 197 -18.65 1.71 -30.85
C LEU A 197 -17.19 1.40 -31.17
N ALA A 198 -16.26 2.33 -30.84
CA ALA A 198 -14.83 2.15 -31.10
C ALA A 198 -14.14 1.24 -30.10
N TYR A 199 -14.45 1.37 -28.78
CA TYR A 199 -13.68 0.77 -27.69
C TYR A 199 -14.57 -0.06 -26.72
N GLY A 200 -15.83 -0.31 -27.06
CA GLY A 200 -16.73 -1.14 -26.24
C GLY A 200 -16.93 -0.56 -24.84
N ARG A 201 -16.73 -1.40 -23.83
CA ARG A 201 -16.89 -1.03 -22.41
C ARG A 201 -15.88 0.01 -21.95
N GLU A 202 -14.65 -0.05 -22.45
CA GLU A 202 -13.62 0.95 -22.11
C GLU A 202 -14.00 2.33 -22.64
N GLY A 203 -14.60 2.41 -23.84
CA GLY A 203 -15.11 3.68 -24.35
C GLY A 203 -16.21 4.29 -23.48
N GLU A 204 -17.07 3.48 -22.87
CA GLU A 204 -18.04 3.98 -21.87
C GLU A 204 -17.31 4.49 -20.62
N GLN A 205 -16.27 3.80 -20.13
CA GLN A 205 -15.48 4.23 -18.99
C GLN A 205 -14.73 5.55 -19.27
N VAL A 206 -14.16 5.72 -20.46
CA VAL A 206 -13.57 7.00 -20.89
C VAL A 206 -14.61 8.10 -20.84
N HIS A 207 -15.79 7.88 -21.43
CA HIS A 207 -16.86 8.88 -21.40
C HIS A 207 -17.27 9.25 -19.97
N ASP A 208 -17.49 8.26 -19.12
CA ASP A 208 -17.92 8.48 -17.73
C ASP A 208 -16.82 9.16 -16.90
N PHE A 209 -15.55 8.95 -17.24
CA PHE A 209 -14.42 9.69 -16.68
C PHE A 209 -14.43 11.17 -17.05
N LEU A 210 -14.73 11.48 -18.31
CA LEU A 210 -14.74 12.83 -18.85
C LEU A 210 -15.99 13.63 -18.42
N HIS A 211 -17.11 12.96 -18.22
CA HIS A 211 -18.42 13.56 -17.92
C HIS A 211 -18.96 13.04 -16.59
N PRO A 212 -18.42 13.47 -15.47
CA PRO A 212 -18.71 12.91 -14.15
C PRO A 212 -20.07 13.37 -13.56
N GLU A 213 -21.11 13.52 -14.39
CA GLU A 213 -22.44 13.98 -13.99
C GLU A 213 -23.10 13.09 -12.92
N ASN A 214 -22.68 11.82 -12.83
CA ASN A 214 -23.21 10.82 -11.91
C ASN A 214 -22.15 10.39 -10.86
N THR A 215 -21.66 11.33 -10.07
CA THR A 215 -20.73 10.97 -9.00
C THR A 215 -21.48 10.28 -7.87
N SER A 216 -21.30 8.98 -7.72
CA SER A 216 -21.81 8.26 -6.56
C SER A 216 -21.15 8.78 -5.29
N PRO A 217 -21.90 8.99 -4.20
CA PRO A 217 -21.31 9.34 -2.91
C PRO A 217 -20.33 8.26 -2.47
N VAL A 218 -19.33 8.67 -1.69
CA VAL A 218 -18.38 7.71 -1.10
C VAL A 218 -19.12 6.82 -0.10
N GLY A 219 -18.96 5.52 -0.25
CA GLY A 219 -19.64 4.52 0.58
C GLY A 219 -19.11 4.46 2.00
N LEU A 220 -19.87 3.79 2.87
CA LEU A 220 -19.46 3.54 4.25
C LEU A 220 -18.39 2.42 4.28
N PHE A 221 -17.25 2.71 4.90
CA PHE A 221 -16.17 1.75 5.05
C PHE A 221 -16.52 0.66 6.07
N ARG A 222 -16.23 -0.56 5.70
CA ARG A 222 -16.29 -1.69 6.62
C ARG A 222 -14.86 -2.16 6.88
N PRO A 223 -14.30 -1.87 8.08
CA PRO A 223 -12.94 -2.27 8.40
C PRO A 223 -12.78 -3.79 8.32
N SER A 224 -11.60 -4.20 7.92
CA SER A 224 -11.23 -5.61 7.92
C SER A 224 -11.35 -6.23 9.31
N PRO A 225 -11.67 -7.51 9.42
CA PRO A 225 -11.78 -8.19 10.70
C PRO A 225 -10.53 -7.98 11.56
N SER A 226 -10.72 -7.70 12.82
CA SER A 226 -9.64 -7.59 13.80
C SER A 226 -10.03 -8.28 15.10
N ILE A 227 -9.04 -8.82 15.82
CA ILE A 227 -9.24 -9.40 17.14
C ILE A 227 -8.82 -8.37 18.16
N GLN A 228 -9.76 -7.95 19.03
CA GLN A 228 -9.54 -6.95 20.05
C GLN A 228 -9.64 -7.60 21.44
N LYS A 229 -8.63 -7.40 22.26
CA LYS A 229 -8.58 -7.84 23.67
C LYS A 229 -8.23 -6.65 24.53
N HIS A 230 -8.88 -6.53 25.67
CA HIS A 230 -8.59 -5.47 26.62
C HIS A 230 -8.62 -5.98 28.07
N PHE A 231 -7.96 -5.22 28.93
CA PHE A 231 -7.99 -5.42 30.37
C PHE A 231 -8.04 -4.05 31.07
N THR A 232 -9.00 -3.91 31.99
CA THR A 232 -9.14 -2.70 32.82
C THR A 232 -8.56 -3.00 34.19
N LEU A 233 -7.67 -2.16 34.68
CA LEU A 233 -7.05 -2.25 35.98
C LEU A 233 -7.99 -1.68 37.06
N TYR A 234 -7.94 -2.25 38.24
CA TYR A 234 -8.75 -1.76 39.40
C TYR A 234 -8.28 -0.37 39.89
N SER A 235 -7.00 -0.07 39.71
CA SER A 235 -6.39 1.21 40.02
C SER A 235 -5.34 1.56 38.98
N PRO A 236 -5.05 2.85 38.75
CA PRO A 236 -4.03 3.26 37.78
C PRO A 236 -2.66 2.64 38.12
N CYS A 237 -2.04 2.02 37.12
CA CYS A 237 -0.71 1.40 37.24
C CYS A 237 0.35 2.34 36.65
N TYR A 238 1.39 2.63 37.41
CA TYR A 238 2.46 3.55 37.03
C TYR A 238 3.72 2.84 36.54
N ASP A 239 3.80 1.54 36.72
CA ASP A 239 4.99 0.76 36.43
C ASP A 239 4.74 -0.25 35.31
N LEU A 240 5.51 -0.12 34.26
CA LEU A 240 5.40 -0.94 33.06
C LEU A 240 5.57 -2.46 33.31
N PRO A 241 6.48 -2.93 34.18
CA PRO A 241 6.64 -4.36 34.48
C PRO A 241 5.37 -5.08 34.96
N TYR A 242 4.43 -4.37 35.57
CA TYR A 242 3.13 -4.93 35.95
C TYR A 242 2.13 -5.01 34.80
N VAL A 243 2.31 -4.21 33.74
CA VAL A 243 1.43 -4.16 32.57
C VAL A 243 1.84 -5.22 31.54
N ILE A 244 3.13 -5.55 31.44
CA ILE A 244 3.65 -6.54 30.48
C ILE A 244 2.97 -7.92 30.61
N PRO A 245 2.83 -8.53 31.80
CA PRO A 245 2.12 -9.81 31.93
C PRO A 245 0.65 -9.75 31.50
N ILE A 246 0.00 -8.61 31.73
CA ILE A 246 -1.38 -8.39 31.26
C ILE A 246 -1.42 -8.41 29.74
N LEU A 247 -0.52 -7.65 29.08
CA LEU A 247 -0.42 -7.62 27.61
C LEU A 247 -0.16 -9.02 27.03
N ASN A 248 0.72 -9.81 27.67
CA ASN A 248 1.05 -11.16 27.24
C ASN A 248 -0.16 -12.10 27.32
N ARG A 249 -0.98 -11.97 28.37
CA ARG A 249 -2.25 -12.69 28.48
C ARG A 249 -3.26 -12.27 27.42
N LEU A 250 -3.33 -10.97 27.07
CA LEU A 250 -4.18 -10.49 25.98
C LEU A 250 -3.71 -11.05 24.64
N ALA A 251 -2.39 -11.10 24.38
CA ALA A 251 -1.81 -11.69 23.19
C ALA A 251 -2.14 -13.18 23.07
N GLN A 252 -2.02 -13.93 24.17
CA GLN A 252 -2.39 -15.34 24.18
C GLN A 252 -3.86 -15.54 23.80
N LYS A 253 -4.78 -14.83 24.46
CA LYS A 253 -6.21 -14.90 24.13
C LYS A 253 -6.52 -14.45 22.69
N GLY A 254 -5.78 -13.47 22.17
CA GLY A 254 -5.94 -13.03 20.79
C GLY A 254 -5.48 -14.08 19.78
N VAL A 255 -4.35 -14.74 20.05
CA VAL A 255 -3.81 -15.80 19.18
C VAL A 255 -4.72 -17.05 19.17
N GLU A 256 -5.35 -17.39 20.28
CA GLU A 256 -6.32 -18.50 20.35
C GLU A 256 -7.52 -18.29 19.42
N GLU A 257 -7.89 -17.03 19.13
CA GLU A 257 -9.00 -16.70 18.21
C GLU A 257 -8.57 -16.60 16.74
N LEU A 258 -7.29 -16.58 16.43
CA LEU A 258 -6.79 -16.43 15.05
C LEU A 258 -7.20 -17.58 14.13
N LYS A 259 -7.41 -18.78 14.66
CA LYS A 259 -7.70 -19.99 13.88
C LYS A 259 -6.66 -20.20 12.77
N SER A 260 -7.08 -20.01 11.50
CA SER A 260 -6.22 -20.17 10.31
C SER A 260 -5.62 -18.86 9.81
N HIS A 261 -5.85 -17.73 10.50
CA HIS A 261 -5.33 -16.43 10.09
C HIS A 261 -3.98 -16.13 10.73
N VAL A 262 -3.23 -15.24 10.10
CA VAL A 262 -2.04 -14.62 10.65
C VAL A 262 -2.25 -13.12 10.78
N VAL A 263 -1.52 -12.52 11.70
CA VAL A 263 -1.57 -11.09 12.01
C VAL A 263 -0.55 -10.36 11.15
N GLY A 264 -0.99 -9.36 10.40
CA GLY A 264 -0.12 -8.43 9.66
C GLY A 264 0.17 -7.14 10.40
N GLN A 265 -0.66 -6.78 11.39
CA GLN A 265 -0.54 -5.51 12.11
C GLN A 265 -0.91 -5.69 13.58
N VAL A 266 -0.15 -5.03 14.46
CA VAL A 266 -0.42 -4.98 15.90
C VAL A 266 -0.62 -3.54 16.34
N ARG A 267 -1.68 -3.30 17.11
CA ARG A 267 -1.95 -2.00 17.74
C ARG A 267 -2.12 -2.19 19.25
N ILE A 268 -1.57 -1.23 20.00
CA ILE A 268 -1.76 -1.11 21.45
C ILE A 268 -2.41 0.24 21.74
N VAL A 269 -3.42 0.21 22.59
CA VAL A 269 -4.08 1.40 23.12
C VAL A 269 -3.94 1.41 24.63
N LEU A 270 -3.44 2.52 25.17
CA LEU A 270 -3.36 2.77 26.60
C LEU A 270 -4.36 3.86 26.97
N HIS A 271 -5.25 3.55 27.89
CA HIS A 271 -6.09 4.52 28.56
C HIS A 271 -5.35 5.00 29.81
N ILE A 272 -5.14 6.28 29.88
CA ILE A 272 -4.30 6.92 30.88
C ILE A 272 -5.16 7.87 31.69
N GLU A 273 -5.02 7.83 33.02
CA GLU A 273 -5.72 8.69 33.96
C GLU A 273 -5.63 10.16 33.56
N GLY A 274 -6.78 10.82 33.38
CA GLY A 274 -6.87 12.25 33.07
C GLY A 274 -6.42 12.64 31.63
N TYR A 275 -6.18 11.68 30.74
CA TYR A 275 -5.76 11.94 29.36
C TYR A 275 -6.55 11.15 28.33
N PRO A 276 -6.68 11.64 27.09
CA PRO A 276 -7.26 10.85 26.02
C PRO A 276 -6.40 9.60 25.74
N PRO A 277 -7.03 8.51 25.26
CA PRO A 277 -6.34 7.26 24.95
C PRO A 277 -5.14 7.49 24.01
N GLN A 278 -4.03 6.87 24.38
CA GLN A 278 -2.79 6.92 23.58
C GLN A 278 -2.60 5.60 22.86
N GLN A 279 -2.19 5.64 21.61
CA GLN A 279 -2.07 4.43 20.82
C GLN A 279 -0.84 4.41 19.92
N ILE A 280 -0.40 3.20 19.62
CA ILE A 280 0.65 2.91 18.66
C ILE A 280 0.24 1.72 17.81
N SER A 281 0.42 1.82 16.51
CA SER A 281 0.20 0.74 15.55
C SER A 281 1.44 0.52 14.71
N ARG A 282 1.71 -0.75 14.37
CA ARG A 282 2.83 -1.15 13.53
C ARG A 282 2.45 -2.35 12.67
N VAL A 283 2.93 -2.32 11.44
CA VAL A 283 2.89 -3.45 10.53
C VAL A 283 4.04 -4.39 10.84
N LEU A 284 3.76 -5.70 10.86
CA LEU A 284 4.77 -6.74 11.04
C LEU A 284 5.56 -6.93 9.75
N THR A 285 6.88 -7.05 9.86
CA THR A 285 7.76 -7.35 8.71
C THR A 285 7.38 -8.69 8.05
N HIS A 286 6.97 -9.65 8.88
CA HIS A 286 6.46 -10.95 8.45
C HIS A 286 5.19 -11.25 9.23
N PRO A 287 4.02 -11.33 8.56
CA PRO A 287 2.78 -11.74 9.21
C PRO A 287 2.94 -13.08 9.91
N THR A 288 2.38 -13.21 11.12
CA THR A 288 2.60 -14.40 11.93
C THR A 288 1.42 -14.72 12.82
N ALA A 289 1.23 -16.02 13.14
CA ALA A 289 0.34 -16.50 14.18
C ALA A 289 1.14 -16.99 15.42
N ARG A 290 2.46 -16.85 15.42
CA ARG A 290 3.32 -17.33 16.52
C ARG A 290 3.21 -16.43 17.73
N LEU A 291 2.73 -16.99 18.84
CA LEU A 291 2.52 -16.27 20.09
C LEU A 291 3.80 -15.56 20.59
N ASP A 292 4.95 -16.24 20.55
CA ASP A 292 6.22 -15.68 21.00
C ASP A 292 6.67 -14.46 20.19
N ALA A 293 6.38 -14.45 18.88
CA ALA A 293 6.68 -13.31 18.03
C ALA A 293 5.75 -12.13 18.30
N ILE A 294 4.44 -12.39 18.45
CA ILE A 294 3.44 -11.36 18.76
C ILE A 294 3.73 -10.73 20.12
N ILE A 295 4.04 -11.54 21.14
CA ILE A 295 4.42 -11.05 22.49
C ILE A 295 5.62 -10.11 22.40
N ARG A 296 6.77 -10.58 21.88
CA ARG A 296 7.98 -9.74 21.77
C ARG A 296 7.75 -8.44 21.00
N PHE A 297 6.92 -8.50 19.96
CA PHE A 297 6.60 -7.32 19.18
C PHE A 297 5.70 -6.35 19.96
N SER A 298 4.69 -6.86 20.64
CA SER A 298 3.77 -6.08 21.47
C SER A 298 4.47 -5.42 22.67
N GLU A 299 5.39 -6.14 23.33
CA GLU A 299 6.18 -5.59 24.43
C GLU A 299 7.01 -4.39 23.99
N ARG A 300 7.73 -4.49 22.87
CA ARG A 300 8.50 -3.36 22.31
C ARG A 300 7.62 -2.16 21.93
N LEU A 301 6.42 -2.41 21.42
CA LEU A 301 5.47 -1.34 21.14
C LEU A 301 4.98 -0.67 22.42
N LEU A 302 4.65 -1.45 23.43
CA LEU A 302 4.21 -0.96 24.73
C LEU A 302 5.28 -0.10 25.40
N GLU A 303 6.53 -0.57 25.43
CA GLU A 303 7.68 0.16 25.96
C GLU A 303 7.88 1.49 25.23
N GLY A 304 7.86 1.46 23.90
CA GLY A 304 8.01 2.66 23.08
C GLY A 304 6.87 3.67 23.26
N LEU A 305 5.61 3.18 23.41
CA LEU A 305 4.46 4.04 23.68
C LEU A 305 4.54 4.65 25.08
N PHE A 306 4.81 3.84 26.09
CA PHE A 306 4.93 4.27 27.47
C PHE A 306 6.03 5.30 27.67
N THR A 307 7.23 5.08 27.10
CA THR A 307 8.35 6.01 27.14
C THR A 307 7.99 7.37 26.52
N ARG A 308 7.36 7.35 25.34
CA ARG A 308 6.93 8.58 24.67
C ARG A 308 5.90 9.35 25.48
N VAL A 309 4.91 8.67 26.05
CA VAL A 309 3.88 9.31 26.87
C VAL A 309 4.47 9.85 28.17
N LYS A 310 5.37 9.11 28.81
CA LYS A 310 6.06 9.53 30.03
C LYS A 310 6.92 10.79 29.79
N GLN A 311 7.62 10.88 28.67
CA GLN A 311 8.40 12.07 28.30
C GLN A 311 7.53 13.29 28.08
N SER A 312 6.31 13.14 27.54
CA SER A 312 5.42 14.25 27.24
C SER A 312 4.55 14.69 28.41
N LYS A 313 4.24 13.78 29.34
CA LYS A 313 3.21 13.98 30.40
C LYS A 313 3.72 13.78 31.83
N GLY A 314 4.96 13.32 32.01
CA GLY A 314 5.56 13.06 33.31
C GLY A 314 5.04 11.76 33.94
N ARG A 315 4.15 11.86 34.93
CA ARG A 315 3.57 10.68 35.58
C ARG A 315 2.45 10.08 34.75
N VAL A 316 2.49 8.78 34.49
CA VAL A 316 1.55 8.06 33.60
C VAL A 316 0.89 6.93 34.38
N GLY A 317 -0.37 7.09 34.79
CA GLY A 317 -1.19 6.05 35.39
C GLY A 317 -2.02 5.34 34.30
N ILE A 318 -1.73 4.07 34.03
CA ILE A 318 -2.45 3.27 33.05
C ILE A 318 -3.70 2.67 33.73
N GLU A 319 -4.88 2.95 33.19
CA GLU A 319 -6.17 2.43 33.69
C GLU A 319 -6.65 1.22 32.87
N LYS A 320 -6.37 1.20 31.54
CA LYS A 320 -6.80 0.11 30.67
C LYS A 320 -5.77 -0.11 29.56
N VAL A 321 -5.55 -1.36 29.22
CA VAL A 321 -4.69 -1.78 28.10
C VAL A 321 -5.55 -2.52 27.08
N GLU A 322 -5.41 -2.13 25.80
CA GLU A 322 -6.04 -2.85 24.69
C GLU A 322 -4.99 -3.32 23.71
N LEU A 323 -5.14 -4.55 23.26
CA LEU A 323 -4.37 -5.15 22.17
C LEU A 323 -5.31 -5.44 21.01
N VAL A 324 -4.94 -4.95 19.83
CA VAL A 324 -5.67 -5.21 18.59
C VAL A 324 -4.74 -5.91 17.61
N LEU A 325 -5.13 -7.10 17.17
CA LEU A 325 -4.51 -7.88 16.11
C LEU A 325 -5.29 -7.64 14.84
N ALA A 326 -4.69 -6.96 13.87
CA ALA A 326 -5.33 -6.51 12.64
C ALA A 326 -4.53 -6.97 11.40
N GLY A 327 -5.03 -6.63 10.20
CA GLY A 327 -4.43 -7.11 8.97
C GLY A 327 -4.43 -8.63 8.92
N LEU A 328 -5.59 -9.24 9.21
CA LEU A 328 -5.72 -10.69 9.26
C LEU A 328 -5.66 -11.28 7.84
N LEU A 329 -4.62 -12.08 7.59
CA LEU A 329 -4.36 -12.76 6.33
C LEU A 329 -4.72 -14.24 6.44
N THR A 330 -5.29 -14.81 5.38
CA THR A 330 -5.53 -16.25 5.31
C THR A 330 -4.27 -17.02 4.89
N GLY A 331 -4.23 -18.32 5.15
CA GLY A 331 -3.09 -19.18 4.81
C GLY A 331 -2.72 -19.16 3.32
N ASP A 332 -3.70 -18.98 2.42
CA ASP A 332 -3.47 -18.94 0.98
C ASP A 332 -2.62 -17.72 0.57
N MET A 333 -2.85 -16.55 1.17
CA MET A 333 -2.02 -15.37 0.92
C MET A 333 -0.59 -15.54 1.43
N LEU A 334 -0.40 -16.24 2.55
CA LEU A 334 0.92 -16.59 3.08
C LEU A 334 1.67 -17.56 2.17
N GLN A 335 0.96 -18.51 1.58
CA GLN A 335 1.57 -19.48 0.70
C GLN A 335 2.15 -18.81 -0.55
N MET A 336 1.48 -17.79 -1.09
CA MET A 336 2.04 -16.97 -2.17
C MET A 336 3.33 -16.24 -1.74
N SER A 337 3.37 -15.67 -0.54
CA SER A 337 4.57 -15.01 0.01
C SER A 337 5.74 -15.99 0.25
N LEU A 338 5.45 -17.18 0.78
CA LEU A 338 6.47 -18.22 0.99
C LEU A 338 7.05 -18.74 -0.32
N PHE A 339 6.24 -18.90 -1.36
CA PHE A 339 6.73 -19.28 -2.69
C PHE A 339 7.59 -18.17 -3.31
N THR A 340 7.20 -16.91 -3.15
CA THR A 340 7.97 -15.75 -3.61
C THR A 340 9.32 -15.67 -2.89
N GLU A 341 9.36 -15.83 -1.57
CA GLU A 341 10.60 -15.82 -0.77
C GLU A 341 11.54 -16.99 -1.13
N ARG A 342 10.99 -18.20 -1.30
CA ARG A 342 11.76 -19.38 -1.70
C ARG A 342 12.30 -19.24 -3.12
N THR A 343 11.48 -18.75 -4.04
CA THR A 343 11.90 -18.47 -5.42
C THR A 343 12.96 -17.39 -5.47
N ARG A 344 12.88 -16.37 -4.61
CA ARG A 344 13.86 -15.29 -4.45
C ARG A 344 15.21 -15.82 -3.95
N GLN A 345 15.22 -16.64 -2.89
CA GLN A 345 16.45 -17.24 -2.36
C GLN A 345 17.12 -18.13 -3.40
N VAL A 346 16.33 -18.91 -4.15
CA VAL A 346 16.81 -19.73 -5.25
C VAL A 346 17.36 -18.86 -6.39
N LYS A 347 16.61 -17.85 -6.86
CA LYS A 347 17.07 -16.93 -7.92
C LYS A 347 18.36 -16.18 -7.49
N SER A 348 18.45 -15.70 -6.25
CA SER A 348 19.64 -15.04 -5.72
C SER A 348 20.85 -15.99 -5.64
N ALA A 349 20.63 -17.23 -5.19
CA ALA A 349 21.67 -18.26 -5.16
C ALA A 349 22.14 -18.62 -6.58
N VAL A 350 21.19 -18.83 -7.49
CA VAL A 350 21.43 -19.08 -8.91
C VAL A 350 22.23 -17.94 -9.54
N GLY A 351 21.82 -16.68 -9.31
CA GLY A 351 22.52 -15.52 -9.84
C GLY A 351 23.97 -15.36 -9.31
N ARG A 352 24.25 -15.76 -8.04
CA ARG A 352 25.61 -15.79 -7.50
C ARG A 352 26.47 -16.88 -8.17
N VAL A 353 25.90 -18.06 -8.36
CA VAL A 353 26.60 -19.19 -9.02
C VAL A 353 26.82 -18.88 -10.49
N HIS A 354 25.83 -18.32 -11.18
CA HIS A 354 25.92 -17.98 -12.61
C HIS A 354 27.00 -16.92 -12.87
N ARG A 355 27.09 -15.88 -12.02
CA ARG A 355 28.16 -14.87 -12.12
C ARG A 355 29.60 -15.49 -11.96
N ARG A 356 29.72 -16.50 -11.11
CA ARG A 356 31.01 -17.14 -10.85
C ARG A 356 31.35 -18.26 -11.82
N PHE A 357 30.32 -18.94 -12.35
CA PHE A 357 30.42 -20.07 -13.25
C PHE A 357 29.34 -20.00 -14.36
N PRO A 358 29.53 -19.12 -15.35
CA PRO A 358 28.60 -19.04 -16.51
C PRO A 358 28.49 -20.41 -17.17
N LYS A 359 27.28 -20.92 -17.43
CA LYS A 359 26.96 -22.23 -18.01
C LYS A 359 27.04 -23.44 -17.07
N ALA A 360 27.41 -23.30 -15.80
CA ALA A 360 27.41 -24.43 -14.86
C ALA A 360 25.99 -24.88 -14.45
N MET A 361 25.00 -23.98 -14.51
CA MET A 361 23.62 -24.27 -14.14
C MET A 361 22.75 -24.52 -15.38
N LYS A 362 22.03 -25.64 -15.33
CA LYS A 362 21.06 -26.02 -16.36
C LYS A 362 19.70 -26.25 -15.71
N ARG A 363 18.64 -25.81 -16.33
CA ARG A 363 17.27 -26.14 -15.91
C ARG A 363 16.74 -27.29 -16.76
N GLY A 364 16.06 -28.24 -16.11
CA GLY A 364 15.27 -29.26 -16.82
C GLY A 364 14.01 -28.64 -17.41
N VAL A 365 13.80 -28.84 -18.67
CA VAL A 365 12.57 -28.46 -19.37
C VAL A 365 11.85 -29.71 -19.82
N LEU A 366 10.56 -29.84 -19.50
CA LEU A 366 9.72 -30.94 -19.96
C LEU A 366 9.46 -30.81 -21.47
N ARG A 367 9.78 -31.84 -22.22
CA ARG A 367 9.44 -31.96 -23.64
C ARG A 367 8.04 -32.57 -23.79
N ALA A 368 7.13 -31.84 -24.39
CA ALA A 368 5.83 -32.37 -24.77
C ALA A 368 6.01 -33.43 -25.91
N GLY A 369 5.41 -34.61 -25.74
CA GLY A 369 5.42 -35.67 -26.77
C GLY A 369 6.55 -36.69 -26.71
N ALA A 370 7.39 -36.65 -25.66
CA ALA A 370 8.40 -37.71 -25.48
C ALA A 370 7.77 -39.05 -25.04
N HIS A 371 8.08 -40.12 -25.77
CA HIS A 371 7.51 -41.45 -25.48
C HIS A 371 8.25 -42.16 -24.33
N PHE A 372 9.52 -41.89 -24.12
CA PHE A 372 10.32 -42.50 -23.07
C PHE A 372 10.57 -41.51 -21.93
N HIS A 373 10.63 -42.03 -20.69
CA HIS A 373 10.81 -41.24 -19.50
C HIS A 373 12.13 -40.44 -19.53
N GLU A 374 13.17 -40.99 -20.14
CA GLU A 374 14.51 -40.40 -20.27
C GLU A 374 14.51 -39.21 -21.23
N ASP A 375 13.66 -39.19 -22.24
CA ASP A 375 13.56 -38.13 -23.25
C ASP A 375 12.64 -36.98 -22.82
N ARG A 376 11.96 -37.12 -21.68
CA ARG A 376 11.02 -36.11 -21.17
C ARG A 376 11.73 -34.83 -20.65
N TYR A 377 13.01 -34.90 -20.42
CA TYR A 377 13.77 -33.78 -19.88
C TYR A 377 14.85 -33.35 -20.85
N SER A 378 14.87 -32.07 -21.21
CA SER A 378 16.01 -31.44 -21.83
C SER A 378 16.61 -30.42 -20.86
N TYR A 379 17.92 -30.31 -20.87
CA TYR A 379 18.63 -29.36 -20.02
C TYR A 379 19.02 -28.15 -20.84
N VAL A 380 18.48 -26.99 -20.46
CA VAL A 380 18.81 -25.70 -21.08
C VAL A 380 19.66 -24.91 -20.08
N VAL A 381 20.68 -24.22 -20.57
CA VAL A 381 21.49 -23.33 -19.71
C VAL A 381 20.52 -22.33 -19.06
N TRP A 382 20.70 -22.11 -17.79
CA TRP A 382 19.88 -21.14 -17.05
C TRP A 382 20.40 -19.76 -17.39
N ASP A 383 19.63 -19.00 -18.17
CA ASP A 383 19.90 -17.59 -18.48
C ASP A 383 19.40 -16.69 -17.36
#